data_9e0322bbfbcbe36bbd939173fde75c7c
#
_entry.id   9e0322bbfbcbe36bbd939173fde75c7c
#
_cell.length_a   1.000
_cell.length_b   1.000
_cell.length_c   1.000
_cell.angle_alpha   90.00
_cell.angle_beta   90.00
_cell.angle_gamma   90.00
#
_symmetry.space_group_name_H-M   'P 1'
#
loop_
_entity.id
_entity.type
_entity.pdbx_description
1 polymer ?
#
loop_
_entity_poly.entity_id
_entity_poly.type
_entity_poly.pdbx_seq_one_letter_code
_entity_poly.pdbx_strand_id
1 'polypeptide(L)'
;PEQSMWWNYRKPKPLKPGAFKIAARNNVPVIPIFITMQDSEKIDSEGFPIQEYIVNIAEPIYPERELTLKENTEKMMNNNFEVWKKIYEDFYGIPLEYTTENVKAEKELTNI
;
A
#
# COMPACT_ATOMS: atom_id res chain seq x y z
N PRO A 1 4.05 -2.74 -6.48
CA PRO A 1 3.58 -1.39 -6.83
C PRO A 1 4.36 -0.25 -6.19
N GLU A 2 4.96 -0.46 -5.02
CA GLU A 2 5.78 0.55 -4.38
C GLU A 2 7.17 0.60 -4.98
N GLN A 3 7.64 1.81 -5.33
CA GLN A 3 8.96 2.01 -5.91
C GLN A 3 9.99 2.55 -4.92
N SER A 4 9.59 2.82 -3.68
CA SER A 4 10.48 3.28 -2.63
C SER A 4 10.13 2.63 -1.30
N MET A 5 11.13 2.47 -0.45
CA MET A 5 10.95 1.95 0.90
C MET A 5 11.27 3.05 1.91
N TRP A 6 10.41 3.21 2.90
CA TRP A 6 10.60 4.16 3.98
C TRP A 6 10.69 3.38 5.30
N TRP A 7 11.71 3.69 6.08
CA TRP A 7 11.94 3.02 7.36
C TRP A 7 10.78 3.23 8.32
N ASN A 8 10.18 2.14 8.81
CA ASN A 8 9.06 2.15 9.74
C ASN A 8 7.86 3.00 9.31
N TYR A 9 7.71 3.24 8.01
CA TYR A 9 6.57 3.96 7.48
C TYR A 9 5.35 3.03 7.47
N ARG A 10 4.31 3.42 8.21
CA ARG A 10 3.12 2.57 8.43
C ARG A 10 1.97 2.87 7.50
N LYS A 11 1.91 4.06 6.93
CA LYS A 11 0.82 4.48 6.04
C LYS A 11 0.98 3.88 4.65
N PRO A 12 -0.15 3.59 3.94
CA PRO A 12 -0.03 3.22 2.53
C PRO A 12 0.62 4.33 1.72
N LYS A 13 1.60 3.96 0.90
CA LYS A 13 2.19 4.93 -0.03
C LYS A 13 1.30 5.07 -1.25
N PRO A 14 1.31 6.24 -1.93
CA PRO A 14 0.64 6.37 -3.21
C PRO A 14 1.12 5.33 -4.21
N LEU A 15 0.17 4.79 -4.97
CA LEU A 15 0.45 3.72 -5.92
C LEU A 15 0.82 4.29 -7.29
N LYS A 16 1.66 3.54 -7.99
CA LYS A 16 2.01 3.81 -9.39
C LYS A 16 1.18 2.90 -10.29
N PRO A 17 0.78 3.34 -11.49
CA PRO A 17 -0.13 2.57 -12.33
C PRO A 17 0.49 1.36 -13.04
N GLY A 18 1.82 1.23 -13.08
CA GLY A 18 2.51 0.23 -13.90
C GLY A 18 2.03 -1.21 -13.71
N ALA A 19 2.01 -1.71 -12.47
CA ALA A 19 1.59 -3.08 -12.19
C ALA A 19 0.12 -3.31 -12.54
N PHE A 20 -0.74 -2.31 -12.28
CA PHE A 20 -2.17 -2.40 -12.58
C PHE A 20 -2.43 -2.39 -14.08
N LYS A 21 -1.66 -1.62 -14.83
CA LYS A 21 -1.74 -1.60 -16.29
C LYS A 21 -1.36 -2.96 -16.88
N ILE A 22 -0.30 -3.57 -16.37
CA ILE A 22 0.13 -4.90 -16.80
C ILE A 22 -0.94 -5.94 -16.50
N ALA A 23 -1.51 -5.91 -15.30
CA ALA A 23 -2.56 -6.83 -14.91
C ALA A 23 -3.81 -6.66 -15.78
N ALA A 24 -4.25 -5.43 -16.01
CA ALA A 24 -5.40 -5.14 -16.85
C ALA A 24 -5.17 -5.60 -18.31
N ARG A 25 -3.98 -5.34 -18.85
CA ARG A 25 -3.63 -5.74 -20.22
C ARG A 25 -3.65 -7.25 -20.41
N ASN A 26 -3.20 -7.99 -19.40
CA ASN A 26 -3.13 -9.43 -19.46
C ASN A 26 -4.36 -10.15 -18.88
N ASN A 27 -5.37 -9.39 -18.49
CA ASN A 27 -6.62 -9.91 -17.92
C ASN A 27 -6.37 -10.84 -16.72
N VAL A 28 -5.45 -10.41 -15.83
CA VAL A 28 -5.14 -11.15 -14.61
C VAL A 28 -5.50 -10.30 -13.39
N PRO A 29 -5.77 -10.92 -12.23
CA PRO A 29 -6.12 -10.16 -11.03
C PRO A 29 -4.90 -9.55 -10.36
N VAL A 30 -5.16 -8.52 -9.53
CA VAL A 30 -4.20 -7.97 -8.59
C VAL A 30 -4.62 -8.44 -7.20
N ILE A 31 -3.67 -8.92 -6.41
CA ILE A 31 -3.92 -9.32 -5.04
C ILE A 31 -3.30 -8.24 -4.12
N PRO A 32 -4.12 -7.46 -3.41
CA PRO A 32 -3.58 -6.47 -2.49
C PRO A 32 -2.89 -7.13 -1.31
N ILE A 33 -1.69 -6.70 -1.01
CA ILE A 33 -0.92 -7.14 0.16
C ILE A 33 -0.46 -5.90 0.90
N PHE A 34 -0.77 -5.83 2.19
CA PHE A 34 -0.34 -4.71 3.02
C PHE A 34 0.27 -5.22 4.32
N ILE A 35 1.43 -4.69 4.67
CA ILE A 35 2.14 -5.09 5.87
C ILE A 35 1.87 -4.09 6.98
N THR A 36 1.31 -4.58 8.09
CA THR A 36 1.14 -3.79 9.30
C THR A 36 2.24 -4.15 10.30
N MET A 37 2.55 -3.23 11.19
CA MET A 37 3.62 -3.38 12.18
C MET A 37 3.11 -3.09 13.57
N GLN A 38 3.61 -3.85 14.55
CA GLN A 38 3.35 -3.58 15.95
C GLN A 38 4.61 -3.87 16.78
N ASP A 39 4.68 -3.26 17.96
CA ASP A 39 5.77 -3.53 18.89
C ASP A 39 5.61 -4.94 19.43
N SER A 40 6.72 -5.73 19.44
CA SER A 40 6.72 -7.02 20.11
C SER A 40 7.10 -6.85 21.59
N GLU A 41 6.98 -7.92 22.36
CA GLU A 41 7.45 -7.95 23.74
C GLU A 41 8.98 -8.01 23.83
N LYS A 42 9.66 -8.31 22.73
CA LYS A 42 11.11 -8.39 22.67
C LYS A 42 11.73 -7.02 22.45
N ILE A 43 12.87 -6.80 23.08
CA ILE A 43 13.62 -5.56 23.02
C ILE A 43 14.96 -5.85 22.37
N ASP A 44 15.42 -4.95 21.49
CA ASP A 44 16.73 -5.08 20.86
C ASP A 44 17.86 -4.66 21.83
N SER A 45 19.11 -4.73 21.36
CA SER A 45 20.29 -4.39 22.16
C SER A 45 20.33 -2.93 22.60
N GLU A 46 19.58 -2.07 21.97
CA GLU A 46 19.53 -0.62 22.28
C GLU A 46 18.33 -0.24 23.15
N GLY A 47 17.49 -1.19 23.51
CA GLY A 47 16.33 -0.97 24.38
C GLY A 47 15.05 -0.59 23.64
N PHE A 48 15.00 -0.74 22.32
CA PHE A 48 13.81 -0.45 21.52
C PHE A 48 13.02 -1.75 21.22
N PRO A 49 11.68 -1.68 21.21
CA PRO A 49 10.87 -2.84 20.86
C PRO A 49 11.17 -3.34 19.45
N ILE A 50 11.32 -4.64 19.30
CA ILE A 50 11.46 -5.26 17.98
C ILE A 50 10.08 -5.27 17.33
N GLN A 51 9.99 -4.79 16.08
CA GLN A 51 8.73 -4.74 15.37
C GLN A 51 8.30 -6.10 14.84
N GLU A 52 7.05 -6.45 15.04
CA GLU A 52 6.42 -7.59 14.40
C GLU A 52 5.70 -7.12 13.14
N TYR A 53 5.90 -7.87 12.05
CA TYR A 53 5.27 -7.58 10.77
C TYR A 53 4.14 -8.57 10.54
N ILE A 54 2.96 -8.04 10.19
CA ILE A 54 1.80 -8.85 9.84
C ILE A 54 1.52 -8.63 8.37
N VAL A 55 1.56 -9.71 7.58
CA VAL A 55 1.25 -9.65 6.16
C VAL A 55 -0.25 -9.85 5.98
N ASN A 56 -0.93 -8.82 5.52
CA ASN A 56 -2.36 -8.85 5.26
C ASN A 56 -2.59 -9.08 3.76
N ILE A 57 -3.24 -10.19 3.41
CA ILE A 57 -3.54 -10.56 2.03
C ILE A 57 -5.04 -10.43 1.82
N ALA A 58 -5.44 -9.58 0.89
CA ALA A 58 -6.85 -9.30 0.62
C ALA A 58 -7.36 -10.09 -0.59
N GLU A 59 -8.65 -9.96 -0.86
CA GLU A 59 -9.28 -10.61 -2.00
C GLU A 59 -8.72 -10.09 -3.33
N PRO A 60 -8.61 -10.95 -4.35
CA PRO A 60 -8.15 -10.52 -5.68
C PRO A 60 -9.08 -9.49 -6.30
N ILE A 61 -8.49 -8.52 -7.00
CA ILE A 61 -9.22 -7.52 -7.77
C ILE A 61 -9.06 -7.86 -9.24
N TYR A 62 -10.18 -8.15 -9.93
CA TYR A 62 -10.18 -8.58 -11.33
C TYR A 62 -10.47 -7.39 -12.25
N PRO A 63 -9.86 -7.36 -13.45
CA PRO A 63 -10.30 -6.42 -14.48
C PRO A 63 -11.66 -6.80 -15.03
N GLU A 64 -12.41 -5.82 -15.53
CA GLU A 64 -13.74 -6.03 -16.12
C GLU A 64 -13.68 -5.90 -17.63
N ARG A 65 -14.37 -6.81 -18.33
CA ARG A 65 -14.35 -6.85 -19.80
C ARG A 65 -14.97 -5.62 -20.45
N GLU A 66 -15.95 -5.01 -19.79
CA GLU A 66 -16.68 -3.85 -20.32
C GLU A 66 -15.86 -2.57 -20.25
N LEU A 67 -14.78 -2.57 -19.47
CA LEU A 67 -13.96 -1.38 -19.26
C LEU A 67 -12.75 -1.36 -20.20
N THR A 68 -12.31 -0.15 -20.56
CA THR A 68 -11.10 0.03 -21.33
C THR A 68 -9.87 -0.30 -20.47
N LEU A 69 -8.70 -0.41 -21.10
CA LEU A 69 -7.43 -0.61 -20.37
C LEU A 69 -7.21 0.49 -19.34
N LYS A 70 -7.43 1.74 -19.71
CA LYS A 70 -7.25 2.88 -18.80
C LYS A 70 -8.23 2.81 -17.63
N GLU A 71 -9.50 2.52 -17.90
CA GLU A 71 -10.52 2.42 -16.87
C GLU A 71 -10.24 1.28 -15.89
N ASN A 72 -9.84 0.12 -16.39
CA ASN A 72 -9.45 -1.01 -15.55
C ASN A 72 -8.22 -0.70 -14.69
N THR A 73 -7.22 -0.05 -15.28
CA THR A 73 -6.00 0.34 -14.54
C THR A 73 -6.34 1.24 -13.37
N GLU A 74 -7.12 2.27 -13.61
CA GLU A 74 -7.54 3.23 -12.57
C GLU A 74 -8.41 2.57 -11.51
N LYS A 75 -9.37 1.75 -11.92
CA LYS A 75 -10.27 1.05 -11.01
C LYS A 75 -9.51 0.08 -10.10
N MET A 76 -8.64 -0.74 -10.67
CA MET A 76 -7.88 -1.72 -9.90
C MET A 76 -6.93 -1.02 -8.92
N MET A 77 -6.29 0.06 -9.35
CA MET A 77 -5.41 0.85 -8.50
C MET A 77 -6.18 1.49 -7.34
N ASN A 78 -7.32 2.12 -7.63
CA ASN A 78 -8.14 2.75 -6.61
C ASN A 78 -8.69 1.74 -5.61
N ASN A 79 -9.15 0.59 -6.08
CA ASN A 79 -9.64 -0.47 -5.22
C ASN A 79 -8.54 -1.03 -4.33
N ASN A 80 -7.34 -1.21 -4.87
CA ASN A 80 -6.19 -1.66 -4.08
C ASN A 80 -5.86 -0.65 -2.99
N PHE A 81 -5.87 0.63 -3.31
CA PHE A 81 -5.60 1.69 -2.33
C PHE A 81 -6.66 1.72 -1.23
N GLU A 82 -7.94 1.59 -1.58
CA GLU A 82 -9.03 1.56 -0.61
C GLU A 82 -8.91 0.34 0.33
N VAL A 83 -8.49 -0.80 -0.19
CA VAL A 83 -8.23 -1.99 0.62
C VAL A 83 -7.09 -1.72 1.62
N TRP A 84 -6.00 -1.14 1.17
CA TRP A 84 -4.87 -0.79 2.03
C TRP A 84 -5.28 0.22 3.11
N LYS A 85 -6.05 1.23 2.72
CA LYS A 85 -6.57 2.24 3.64
C LYS A 85 -7.42 1.60 4.74
N LYS A 86 -8.30 0.68 4.35
CA LYS A 86 -9.15 -0.03 5.30
C LYS A 86 -8.33 -0.88 6.26
N ILE A 87 -7.36 -1.63 5.76
CA ILE A 87 -6.47 -2.44 6.60
C ILE A 87 -5.72 -1.55 7.59
N TYR A 88 -5.18 -0.43 7.11
CA TYR A 88 -4.47 0.52 7.95
C TYR A 88 -5.38 1.09 9.05
N GLU A 89 -6.55 1.58 8.69
CA GLU A 89 -7.47 2.20 9.63
C GLU A 89 -8.00 1.20 10.65
N ASP A 90 -8.32 -0.02 10.22
CA ASP A 90 -8.81 -1.07 11.12
C ASP A 90 -7.72 -1.55 12.08
N PHE A 91 -6.50 -1.70 11.59
CA PHE A 91 -5.38 -2.21 12.41
C PHE A 91 -4.91 -1.18 13.43
N TYR A 92 -4.69 0.06 13.01
CA TYR A 92 -4.15 1.11 13.89
C TYR A 92 -5.23 1.87 14.65
N GLY A 93 -6.49 1.74 14.27
CA GLY A 93 -7.61 2.40 14.94
C GLY A 93 -7.65 3.91 14.75
N ILE A 94 -7.01 4.42 13.70
CA ILE A 94 -6.95 5.85 13.40
C ILE A 94 -7.26 6.07 11.92
N PRO A 95 -7.86 7.23 11.55
CA PRO A 95 -8.10 7.54 10.15
C PRO A 95 -6.78 7.74 9.39
N LEU A 96 -6.78 7.35 8.11
CA LEU A 96 -5.61 7.59 7.25
C LEU A 96 -5.60 9.04 6.82
N GLU A 97 -4.56 9.75 7.23
CA GLU A 97 -4.34 11.15 6.86
C GLU A 97 -2.89 11.31 6.42
N TYR A 98 -2.67 12.14 5.41
CA TYR A 98 -1.32 12.50 4.97
C TYR A 98 -1.02 13.92 5.41
N THR A 99 0.10 14.07 6.15
CA THR A 99 0.58 15.40 6.54
C THR A 99 1.30 16.05 5.37
N THR A 100 1.45 17.37 5.42
CA THR A 100 2.22 18.10 4.41
C THR A 100 3.66 17.59 4.34
N GLU A 101 4.24 17.22 5.48
CA GLU A 101 5.60 16.68 5.54
C GLU A 101 5.71 15.35 4.82
N ASN A 102 4.73 14.45 4.97
CA ASN A 102 4.72 13.16 4.29
C ASN A 102 4.62 13.34 2.78
N VAL A 103 3.76 14.22 2.32
CA VAL A 103 3.60 14.52 0.90
C VAL A 103 4.88 15.12 0.33
N LYS A 104 5.51 16.04 1.05
CA LYS A 104 6.77 16.66 0.64
C LYS A 104 7.90 15.63 0.57
N ALA A 105 8.04 14.78 1.58
CA ALA A 105 9.06 13.74 1.61
C ALA A 105 8.92 12.79 0.42
N GLU A 106 7.70 12.42 0.06
CA GLU A 106 7.47 11.57 -1.09
C GLU A 106 7.86 12.25 -2.40
N LYS A 107 7.51 13.52 -2.58
CA LYS A 107 7.92 14.28 -3.76
C LYS A 107 9.43 14.37 -3.89
N GLU A 108 10.14 14.57 -2.80
CA GLU A 108 11.60 14.57 -2.79
C GLU A 108 12.19 13.23 -3.19
N LEU A 109 11.60 12.13 -2.71
CA LEU A 109 12.04 10.78 -3.04
C LEU A 109 11.79 10.43 -4.50
N THR A 110 10.69 10.90 -5.08
CA THR A 110 10.37 10.61 -6.49
C THR A 110 11.16 11.45 -7.46
N ASN A 111 11.76 12.53 -7.04
CA ASN A 111 12.56 13.43 -7.87
C ASN A 111 14.07 13.16 -7.84
N ILE A 112 14.48 12.16 -7.09
CA ILE A 112 15.90 11.77 -6.99
C ILE A 112 16.30 10.75 -8.12
#